data_806e31f37705aa804e47eb99408dddf8
#
_entry.id   806e31f37705aa804e47eb99408dddf8
#
_cell.length_a   1.000
_cell.length_b   1.000
_cell.length_c   1.000
_cell.angle_alpha   90.00
_cell.angle_beta   90.00
_cell.angle_gamma   90.00
#
_symmetry.space_group_name_H-M   'P 1'
#
loop_
_entity.id
_entity.type
_entity.pdbx_description
1 polymer ?
#
loop_
_entity_poly.entity_id
_entity_poly.type
_entity_poly.pdbx_seq_one_letter_code
_entity_poly.pdbx_strand_id
1 'polypeptide(L)'
;MALNMTTFAAALKQHYTNERIENMVYKDRVADYSLASIANETIEASKGNANAFMEAATFEIDGAIESATRSLAIGLFGDGGGSIGQLLADPSTGTTFTLKQTDDVTNFEVGMQVEAYTAATGGTVRAGGARTISAVNRDTGVITVSTAIDAAWAINDFIVPEGDYDLKVKGLNAWLPSSAPSATESFFGVDRSADTTRLGGIRFDASSLPLEEGLIGAAARVA
;
A
#
# COMPACT_ATOMS: atom_id res chain seq x y z
N MET A 1 44.46 -17.25 -25.21
CA MET A 1 44.38 -16.62 -23.90
C MET A 1 43.27 -17.35 -23.15
N ALA A 2 43.61 -18.27 -22.25
CA ALA A 2 42.61 -19.06 -21.53
C ALA A 2 41.94 -18.16 -20.46
N LEU A 3 40.64 -17.97 -20.54
CA LEU A 3 39.87 -17.30 -19.52
C LEU A 3 39.95 -18.12 -18.22
N ASN A 4 40.62 -17.56 -17.22
CA ASN A 4 40.72 -18.20 -15.92
C ASN A 4 39.31 -18.09 -15.23
N MET A 5 38.65 -19.24 -15.13
CA MET A 5 37.34 -19.37 -14.53
C MET A 5 37.26 -18.78 -13.10
N THR A 6 38.36 -18.77 -12.38
CA THR A 6 38.47 -18.19 -11.04
C THR A 6 38.37 -16.66 -11.09
N THR A 7 38.97 -16.03 -12.10
CA THR A 7 38.91 -14.56 -12.30
C THR A 7 37.53 -14.14 -12.79
N PHE A 8 36.86 -14.96 -13.62
CA PHE A 8 35.49 -14.72 -14.07
C PHE A 8 34.50 -14.87 -12.91
N ALA A 9 34.65 -15.91 -12.10
CA ALA A 9 33.79 -16.09 -10.90
C ALA A 9 33.99 -14.97 -9.86
N ALA A 10 35.25 -14.45 -9.71
CA ALA A 10 35.53 -13.32 -8.82
C ALA A 10 34.92 -12.01 -9.36
N ALA A 11 34.98 -11.77 -10.67
CA ALA A 11 34.38 -10.61 -11.31
C ALA A 11 32.84 -10.68 -11.26
N LEU A 12 32.23 -11.87 -11.46
CA LEU A 12 30.81 -12.08 -11.27
C LEU A 12 30.39 -11.86 -9.81
N LYS A 13 31.20 -12.32 -8.86
CA LYS A 13 31.01 -12.15 -7.42
C LYS A 13 31.10 -10.67 -7.00
N GLN A 14 31.94 -9.88 -7.70
CA GLN A 14 32.08 -8.44 -7.45
C GLN A 14 30.95 -7.61 -8.05
N HIS A 15 30.34 -8.05 -9.15
CA HIS A 15 29.17 -7.44 -9.75
C HIS A 15 27.84 -7.93 -9.16
N TYR A 16 27.80 -9.17 -8.68
CA TYR A 16 26.67 -9.78 -8.02
C TYR A 16 27.13 -10.29 -6.65
N THR A 17 27.45 -9.38 -5.73
CA THR A 17 27.67 -9.81 -4.35
C THR A 17 26.42 -10.53 -3.88
N ASN A 18 26.59 -11.69 -3.24
CA ASN A 18 25.49 -12.45 -2.64
C ASN A 18 24.57 -11.57 -1.79
N GLU A 19 25.11 -10.55 -1.13
CA GLU A 19 24.36 -9.53 -0.40
C GLU A 19 23.34 -8.77 -1.28
N ARG A 20 23.66 -8.53 -2.55
CA ARG A 20 22.76 -7.83 -3.47
C ARG A 20 21.62 -8.73 -3.95
N ILE A 21 21.91 -10.00 -4.19
CA ILE A 21 20.89 -11.01 -4.55
C ILE A 21 20.08 -11.38 -3.30
N GLU A 22 20.72 -11.58 -2.16
CA GLU A 22 20.02 -11.84 -0.89
C GLU A 22 19.18 -10.64 -0.47
N ASN A 23 19.70 -9.41 -0.57
CA ASN A 23 18.93 -8.21 -0.30
C ASN A 23 17.78 -8.01 -1.30
N MET A 24 17.95 -8.31 -2.59
CA MET A 24 16.85 -8.28 -3.56
C MET A 24 15.79 -9.36 -3.29
N VAL A 25 16.20 -10.57 -2.92
CA VAL A 25 15.27 -11.69 -2.72
C VAL A 25 14.65 -11.70 -1.33
N TYR A 26 15.36 -11.21 -0.29
CA TYR A 26 14.89 -11.29 1.11
C TYR A 26 14.42 -9.95 1.67
N LYS A 27 14.96 -8.82 1.20
CA LYS A 27 14.61 -7.50 1.73
C LYS A 27 13.25 -6.98 1.24
N ASP A 28 12.79 -7.50 0.12
CA ASP A 28 11.51 -7.14 -0.49
C ASP A 28 10.45 -8.25 -0.36
N ARG A 29 10.65 -9.21 0.55
CA ARG A 29 9.58 -10.13 0.95
C ARG A 29 8.65 -9.40 1.89
N VAL A 30 7.48 -9.11 1.40
CA VAL A 30 6.38 -8.56 2.21
C VAL A 30 5.56 -9.73 2.72
N ALA A 31 5.29 -9.74 4.03
CA ALA A 31 4.35 -10.65 4.65
C ALA A 31 3.13 -9.84 5.10
N ASP A 32 1.97 -10.21 4.62
CA ASP A 32 0.69 -9.68 5.09
C ASP A 32 0.03 -10.74 5.97
N TYR A 33 -0.51 -10.32 7.11
CA TYR A 33 -1.12 -11.22 8.09
C TYR A 33 -2.56 -10.81 8.33
N SER A 34 -3.48 -11.76 8.18
CA SER A 34 -4.85 -11.59 8.63
C SER A 34 -5.07 -12.49 9.84
N LEU A 35 -5.59 -11.92 10.93
CA LEU A 35 -5.81 -12.62 12.19
C LEU A 35 -7.28 -12.99 12.33
N ALA A 36 -7.57 -14.29 12.45
CA ALA A 36 -8.87 -14.76 12.88
C ALA A 36 -8.83 -14.96 14.40
N SER A 37 -9.73 -14.33 15.13
CA SER A 37 -9.83 -14.49 16.58
C SER A 37 -11.26 -14.85 17.00
N ILE A 38 -11.42 -15.95 17.73
CA ILE A 38 -12.71 -16.37 18.26
C ILE A 38 -12.80 -15.92 19.72
N ALA A 39 -13.82 -15.12 20.05
CA ALA A 39 -14.03 -14.65 21.40
C ALA A 39 -14.28 -15.83 22.37
N ASN A 40 -13.73 -15.76 23.58
CA ASN A 40 -13.89 -16.80 24.58
C ASN A 40 -15.35 -17.05 24.97
N GLU A 41 -16.18 -16.01 24.94
CA GLU A 41 -17.63 -16.09 25.16
C GLU A 41 -18.33 -16.95 24.10
N THR A 42 -17.91 -16.85 22.83
CA THR A 42 -18.40 -17.71 21.74
C THR A 42 -18.02 -19.18 21.95
N ILE A 43 -16.81 -19.43 22.44
CA ILE A 43 -16.35 -20.76 22.79
C ILE A 43 -17.18 -21.32 23.96
N GLU A 44 -17.43 -20.51 24.97
CA GLU A 44 -18.25 -20.91 26.11
C GLU A 44 -19.72 -21.16 25.74
N ALA A 45 -20.32 -20.30 24.93
CA ALA A 45 -21.71 -20.44 24.45
C ALA A 45 -21.89 -21.67 23.55
N SER A 46 -20.84 -22.13 22.88
CA SER A 46 -20.88 -23.30 22.02
C SER A 46 -20.55 -24.63 22.74
N LYS A 47 -20.28 -24.57 24.04
CA LYS A 47 -20.03 -25.79 24.85
C LYS A 47 -21.19 -26.79 24.75
N GLY A 48 -20.89 -27.97 24.25
CA GLY A 48 -21.88 -29.02 24.00
C GLY A 48 -22.55 -28.97 22.61
N ASN A 49 -22.26 -27.99 21.78
CA ASN A 49 -22.72 -27.93 20.40
C ASN A 49 -21.55 -27.71 19.44
N ALA A 50 -20.96 -28.77 18.95
CA ALA A 50 -19.81 -28.74 18.05
C ALA A 50 -20.13 -28.01 16.72
N ASN A 51 -21.37 -28.09 16.24
CA ASN A 51 -21.75 -27.43 14.99
C ASN A 51 -21.75 -25.90 15.14
N ALA A 52 -22.27 -25.36 16.24
CA ALA A 52 -22.25 -23.91 16.50
C ALA A 52 -20.81 -23.37 16.62
N PHE A 53 -19.90 -24.14 17.21
CA PHE A 53 -18.47 -23.77 17.26
C PHE A 53 -17.85 -23.77 15.86
N MET A 54 -18.13 -24.80 15.06
CA MET A 54 -17.59 -24.89 13.68
C MET A 54 -18.14 -23.76 12.79
N GLU A 55 -19.43 -23.40 12.93
CA GLU A 55 -20.01 -22.29 12.18
C GLU A 55 -19.35 -20.95 12.56
N ALA A 56 -19.16 -20.67 13.86
CA ALA A 56 -18.48 -19.47 14.32
C ALA A 56 -17.02 -19.41 13.85
N ALA A 57 -16.29 -20.53 13.95
CA ALA A 57 -14.91 -20.63 13.49
C ALA A 57 -14.79 -20.41 11.96
N THR A 58 -15.70 -21.00 11.19
CA THR A 58 -15.75 -20.82 9.73
C THR A 58 -16.00 -19.37 9.37
N PHE A 59 -16.95 -18.72 10.04
CA PHE A 59 -17.26 -17.31 9.80
C PHE A 59 -16.05 -16.38 10.04
N GLU A 60 -15.32 -16.60 11.13
CA GLU A 60 -14.12 -15.81 11.44
C GLU A 60 -12.98 -16.07 10.45
N ILE A 61 -12.81 -17.32 10.02
CA ILE A 61 -11.79 -17.68 9.02
C ILE A 61 -12.14 -17.07 7.66
N ASP A 62 -13.38 -17.15 7.23
CA ASP A 62 -13.84 -16.59 5.96
C ASP A 62 -13.68 -15.05 5.96
N GLY A 63 -14.00 -14.38 7.07
CA GLY A 63 -13.77 -12.96 7.25
C GLY A 63 -12.28 -12.59 7.16
N ALA A 64 -11.41 -13.38 7.77
CA ALA A 64 -9.97 -13.18 7.69
C ALA A 64 -9.43 -13.37 6.26
N ILE A 65 -9.93 -14.36 5.52
CA ILE A 65 -9.57 -14.60 4.10
C ILE A 65 -10.04 -13.43 3.23
N GLU A 66 -11.26 -12.94 3.43
CA GLU A 66 -11.78 -11.77 2.70
C GLU A 66 -10.95 -10.53 2.96
N SER A 67 -10.61 -10.25 4.22
CA SER A 67 -9.73 -9.14 4.60
C SER A 67 -8.35 -9.25 3.96
N ALA A 68 -7.71 -10.42 3.99
CA ALA A 68 -6.42 -10.66 3.35
C ALA A 68 -6.47 -10.48 1.83
N THR A 69 -7.53 -10.98 1.19
CA THR A 69 -7.74 -10.86 -0.26
C THR A 69 -7.90 -9.40 -0.67
N ARG A 70 -8.65 -8.62 0.10
CA ARG A 70 -8.85 -7.19 -0.12
C ARG A 70 -7.55 -6.41 0.06
N SER A 71 -6.82 -6.66 1.14
CA SER A 71 -5.50 -6.04 1.39
C SER A 71 -4.54 -6.31 0.23
N LEU A 72 -4.47 -7.56 -0.25
CA LEU A 72 -3.66 -7.93 -1.39
C LEU A 72 -4.11 -7.23 -2.68
N ALA A 73 -5.42 -7.17 -2.94
CA ALA A 73 -5.96 -6.50 -4.12
C ALA A 73 -5.58 -5.01 -4.17
N ILE A 74 -5.72 -4.30 -3.05
CA ILE A 74 -5.28 -2.90 -2.91
C ILE A 74 -3.77 -2.80 -3.11
N GLY A 75 -2.99 -3.67 -2.47
CA GLY A 75 -1.53 -3.68 -2.57
C GLY A 75 -1.00 -3.92 -3.99
N LEU A 76 -1.69 -4.75 -4.80
CA LEU A 76 -1.28 -5.01 -6.20
C LEU A 76 -1.34 -3.77 -7.10
N PHE A 77 -2.19 -2.80 -6.78
CA PHE A 77 -2.26 -1.52 -7.49
C PHE A 77 -1.46 -0.40 -6.80
N GLY A 78 -1.08 -0.59 -5.54
CA GLY A 78 -0.38 0.39 -4.72
C GLY A 78 1.09 0.59 -5.08
N ASP A 79 1.73 1.47 -4.33
CA ASP A 79 3.16 1.79 -4.44
C ASP A 79 4.06 1.04 -3.42
N GLY A 80 3.45 0.29 -2.52
CA GLY A 80 4.11 -0.41 -1.41
C GLY A 80 4.09 0.35 -0.09
N GLY A 81 3.67 1.62 -0.09
CA GLY A 81 3.58 2.45 1.12
C GLY A 81 2.39 2.12 2.02
N GLY A 82 1.40 1.37 1.51
CA GLY A 82 0.21 0.97 2.29
C GLY A 82 -0.86 2.06 2.39
N SER A 83 -0.71 3.19 1.69
CA SER A 83 -1.73 4.24 1.67
C SER A 83 -3.03 3.75 1.04
N ILE A 84 -4.15 4.00 1.73
CA ILE A 84 -5.51 3.68 1.27
C ILE A 84 -6.32 4.92 0.92
N GLY A 85 -5.77 6.12 1.12
CA GLY A 85 -6.36 7.39 0.77
C GLY A 85 -5.48 8.57 1.16
N GLN A 86 -5.87 9.78 0.78
CA GLN A 86 -5.17 11.03 1.05
C GLN A 86 -6.14 12.08 1.59
N LEU A 87 -5.69 12.94 2.51
CA LEU A 87 -6.48 14.03 3.07
C LEU A 87 -6.71 15.14 2.04
N LEU A 88 -7.97 15.57 1.91
CA LEU A 88 -8.37 16.72 1.09
C LEU A 88 -7.97 18.05 1.74
N ALA A 89 -8.12 18.13 3.06
CA ALA A 89 -7.89 19.33 3.85
C ALA A 89 -7.34 18.96 5.23
N ASP A 90 -6.84 19.95 5.94
CA ASP A 90 -6.45 19.84 7.33
C ASP A 90 -7.72 19.53 8.18
N PRO A 91 -7.75 18.39 8.89
CA PRO A 91 -8.91 18.03 9.71
C PRO A 91 -9.01 18.85 10.99
N SER A 92 -8.02 19.71 11.28
CA SER A 92 -7.89 20.42 12.55
C SER A 92 -7.94 19.42 13.74
N THR A 93 -8.60 19.76 14.83
CA THR A 93 -8.76 18.88 16.00
C THR A 93 -10.15 18.22 16.05
N GLY A 94 -10.82 18.11 14.90
CA GLY A 94 -12.12 17.46 14.79
C GLY A 94 -12.06 15.93 14.89
N THR A 95 -13.23 15.32 14.75
CA THR A 95 -13.37 13.85 14.68
C THR A 95 -13.65 13.35 13.26
N THR A 96 -13.55 14.22 12.27
CA THR A 96 -13.83 13.90 10.87
C THR A 96 -12.73 14.37 9.96
N PHE A 97 -12.47 13.60 8.92
CA PHE A 97 -11.64 14.04 7.79
C PHE A 97 -12.29 13.66 6.47
N THR A 98 -11.93 14.38 5.41
CA THR A 98 -12.45 14.14 4.06
C THR A 98 -11.33 13.64 3.17
N LEU A 99 -11.61 12.64 2.35
CA LEU A 99 -10.68 12.09 1.38
C LEU A 99 -10.57 13.00 0.15
N LYS A 100 -9.37 13.11 -0.38
CA LYS A 100 -9.06 13.87 -1.61
C LYS A 100 -9.71 13.25 -2.84
N GLN A 101 -9.73 11.92 -2.90
CA GLN A 101 -10.47 11.15 -3.88
C GLN A 101 -11.63 10.45 -3.17
N THR A 102 -12.85 10.80 -3.55
CA THR A 102 -14.05 10.22 -2.92
C THR A 102 -14.12 8.71 -3.16
N ASP A 103 -13.61 8.22 -4.29
CA ASP A 103 -13.62 6.80 -4.64
C ASP A 103 -12.77 5.94 -3.68
N ASP A 104 -11.74 6.53 -3.05
CA ASP A 104 -10.91 5.86 -2.06
C ASP A 104 -11.70 5.45 -0.80
N VAL A 105 -12.89 6.02 -0.58
CA VAL A 105 -13.74 5.70 0.56
C VAL A 105 -14.09 4.21 0.65
N THR A 106 -14.06 3.51 -0.46
CA THR A 106 -14.29 2.05 -0.54
C THR A 106 -13.24 1.24 0.19
N ASN A 107 -12.06 1.82 0.43
CA ASN A 107 -10.96 1.19 1.15
C ASN A 107 -11.10 1.27 2.68
N PHE A 108 -12.08 2.05 3.18
CA PHE A 108 -12.26 2.32 4.59
C PHE A 108 -13.44 1.56 5.18
N GLU A 109 -13.25 0.99 6.37
CA GLU A 109 -14.28 0.26 7.10
C GLU A 109 -14.37 0.72 8.56
N VAL A 110 -15.57 0.61 9.13
CA VAL A 110 -15.80 0.88 10.56
C VAL A 110 -15.03 -0.14 11.40
N GLY A 111 -14.35 0.35 12.44
CA GLY A 111 -13.49 -0.46 13.31
C GLY A 111 -12.02 -0.50 12.87
N MET A 112 -11.69 -0.09 11.65
CA MET A 112 -10.30 -0.02 11.17
C MET A 112 -9.53 1.05 11.95
N GLN A 113 -8.28 0.77 12.29
CA GLN A 113 -7.35 1.74 12.87
C GLN A 113 -6.46 2.32 11.78
N VAL A 114 -6.39 3.64 11.72
CA VAL A 114 -5.66 4.38 10.69
C VAL A 114 -4.74 5.42 11.29
N GLU A 115 -3.63 5.66 10.63
CA GLU A 115 -2.64 6.69 10.94
C GLU A 115 -2.39 7.58 9.73
N ALA A 116 -1.91 8.81 9.97
CA ALA A 116 -1.51 9.71 8.90
C ALA A 116 0.01 9.78 8.76
N TYR A 117 0.47 9.85 7.52
CA TYR A 117 1.88 9.93 7.14
C TYR A 117 2.12 11.10 6.19
N THR A 118 3.32 11.71 6.27
CA THR A 118 3.70 12.88 5.48
C THR A 118 3.92 12.58 4.00
N ALA A 119 4.15 11.33 3.62
CA ALA A 119 4.38 10.88 2.26
C ALA A 119 3.82 9.47 2.06
N ALA A 120 3.57 9.09 0.82
CA ALA A 120 3.06 7.77 0.46
C ALA A 120 4.04 6.65 0.83
N THR A 121 5.35 6.90 0.68
CA THR A 121 6.45 6.03 1.07
C THR A 121 7.58 6.85 1.69
N GLY A 122 8.36 6.29 2.61
CA GLY A 122 9.53 6.93 3.22
C GLY A 122 9.23 8.19 4.03
N GLY A 123 7.98 8.47 4.34
CA GLY A 123 7.58 9.61 5.17
C GLY A 123 7.62 9.29 6.67
N THR A 124 7.19 10.25 7.47
CA THR A 124 7.09 10.12 8.93
C THR A 124 5.65 10.09 9.37
N VAL A 125 5.36 9.27 10.40
CA VAL A 125 4.05 9.24 11.03
C VAL A 125 3.73 10.60 11.66
N ARG A 126 2.48 11.02 11.54
CA ARG A 126 1.97 12.22 12.24
C ARG A 126 1.75 11.92 13.71
N ALA A 127 1.88 12.95 14.54
CA ALA A 127 1.58 12.83 15.97
C ALA A 127 0.12 12.43 16.22
N GLY A 128 -0.11 11.89 17.41
CA GLY A 128 -1.43 11.52 17.89
C GLY A 128 -1.74 10.02 17.80
N GLY A 129 -0.96 9.24 17.03
CA GLY A 129 -1.14 7.79 16.89
C GLY A 129 -2.40 7.38 16.12
N ALA A 130 -2.72 6.10 16.15
CA ALA A 130 -3.82 5.52 15.40
C ALA A 130 -5.20 6.04 15.86
N ARG A 131 -6.12 6.13 14.91
CA ARG A 131 -7.51 6.53 15.10
C ARG A 131 -8.44 5.44 14.60
N THR A 132 -9.36 5.02 15.46
CA THR A 132 -10.37 4.01 15.08
C THR A 132 -11.53 4.68 14.33
N ILE A 133 -11.86 4.16 13.17
CA ILE A 133 -12.98 4.63 12.36
C ILE A 133 -14.30 4.22 13.03
N SER A 134 -15.16 5.19 13.26
CA SER A 134 -16.50 4.97 13.84
C SER A 134 -17.64 5.07 12.82
N ALA A 135 -17.45 5.83 11.73
CA ALA A 135 -18.41 5.91 10.63
C ALA A 135 -17.72 6.26 9.31
N VAL A 136 -18.30 5.80 8.21
CA VAL A 136 -17.85 6.05 6.84
C VAL A 136 -19.03 6.55 6.01
N ASN A 137 -18.91 7.76 5.45
CA ASN A 137 -19.88 8.28 4.50
C ASN A 137 -19.37 8.07 3.07
N ARG A 138 -19.92 7.08 2.39
CA ARG A 138 -19.47 6.65 1.07
C ARG A 138 -19.86 7.61 -0.05
N ASP A 139 -20.87 8.47 0.18
CA ASP A 139 -21.31 9.44 -0.83
C ASP A 139 -20.42 10.68 -0.87
N THR A 140 -19.89 11.07 0.29
CA THR A 140 -19.12 12.32 0.44
C THR A 140 -17.63 12.12 0.67
N GLY A 141 -17.18 10.89 0.88
CA GLY A 141 -15.79 10.59 1.23
C GLY A 141 -15.36 11.07 2.62
N VAL A 142 -16.33 11.30 3.51
CA VAL A 142 -16.08 11.74 4.89
C VAL A 142 -15.94 10.53 5.81
N ILE A 143 -14.85 10.49 6.54
CA ILE A 143 -14.56 9.45 7.54
C ILE A 143 -14.67 10.07 8.93
N THR A 144 -15.38 9.41 9.83
CA THR A 144 -15.48 9.79 11.23
C THR A 144 -14.68 8.83 12.09
N VAL A 145 -13.91 9.37 13.02
CA VAL A 145 -13.11 8.59 13.98
C VAL A 145 -13.63 8.76 15.41
N SER A 146 -13.34 7.77 16.25
CA SER A 146 -13.85 7.70 17.61
C SER A 146 -13.27 8.73 18.58
N THR A 147 -12.09 9.27 18.28
CA THR A 147 -11.37 10.25 19.10
C THR A 147 -10.88 11.40 18.24
N ALA A 148 -10.68 12.57 18.85
CA ALA A 148 -10.20 13.75 18.13
C ALA A 148 -8.88 13.49 17.40
N ILE A 149 -8.80 14.02 16.19
CA ILE A 149 -7.61 13.96 15.33
C ILE A 149 -6.59 14.95 15.90
N ASP A 150 -5.30 14.58 15.84
CA ASP A 150 -4.24 15.48 16.26
C ASP A 150 -4.05 16.63 15.26
N ALA A 151 -3.74 17.81 15.76
CA ALA A 151 -3.48 19.00 14.95
C ALA A 151 -2.26 18.86 14.01
N ALA A 152 -1.46 17.83 14.18
CA ALA A 152 -0.33 17.55 13.30
C ALA A 152 -0.76 16.95 11.94
N TRP A 153 -1.98 16.38 11.82
CA TRP A 153 -2.49 15.90 10.54
C TRP A 153 -2.77 17.08 9.61
N ALA A 154 -2.29 17.02 8.40
CA ALA A 154 -2.33 18.15 7.47
C ALA A 154 -2.90 17.75 6.11
N ILE A 155 -3.24 18.76 5.32
CA ILE A 155 -3.64 18.57 3.92
C ILE A 155 -2.61 17.75 3.15
N ASN A 156 -3.07 16.84 2.31
CA ASN A 156 -2.30 15.90 1.51
C ASN A 156 -1.55 14.83 2.30
N ASP A 157 -1.73 14.70 3.61
CA ASP A 157 -1.22 13.54 4.32
C ASP A 157 -1.88 12.24 3.82
N PHE A 158 -1.11 11.18 3.84
CA PHE A 158 -1.54 9.86 3.41
C PHE A 158 -2.09 9.07 4.59
N ILE A 159 -3.24 8.45 4.39
CA ILE A 159 -3.90 7.62 5.41
C ILE A 159 -3.56 6.17 5.16
N VAL A 160 -3.05 5.51 6.19
CA VAL A 160 -2.56 4.13 6.15
C VAL A 160 -3.18 3.35 7.31
N PRO A 161 -3.59 2.09 7.14
CA PRO A 161 -3.94 1.22 8.26
C PRO A 161 -2.76 1.10 9.23
N GLU A 162 -3.06 1.04 10.53
CA GLU A 162 -2.02 0.92 11.56
C GLU A 162 -1.14 -0.30 11.30
N GLY A 163 0.19 -0.08 11.27
CA GLY A 163 1.18 -1.12 11.07
C GLY A 163 1.48 -1.51 9.63
N ASP A 164 0.82 -0.90 8.64
CA ASP A 164 0.97 -1.25 7.22
C ASP A 164 1.99 -0.37 6.45
N TYR A 165 2.44 0.74 7.06
CA TYR A 165 3.28 1.71 6.36
C TYR A 165 4.61 1.13 5.89
N ASP A 166 4.91 1.30 4.59
CA ASP A 166 6.10 0.76 3.90
C ASP A 166 6.26 -0.77 4.01
N LEU A 167 5.20 -1.49 4.39
CA LEU A 167 5.20 -2.95 4.56
C LEU A 167 4.32 -3.69 3.53
N LYS A 168 3.70 -2.99 2.60
CA LYS A 168 2.88 -3.60 1.54
C LYS A 168 3.69 -3.96 0.30
N VAL A 169 3.10 -4.84 -0.50
CA VAL A 169 3.67 -5.26 -1.77
C VAL A 169 3.84 -4.07 -2.71
N LYS A 170 4.96 -3.96 -3.41
CA LYS A 170 5.19 -2.96 -4.44
C LYS A 170 4.40 -3.34 -5.69
N GLY A 171 3.20 -2.81 -5.81
CA GLY A 171 2.26 -3.08 -6.87
C GLY A 171 2.50 -2.24 -8.12
N LEU A 172 1.46 -2.14 -8.96
CA LEU A 172 1.54 -1.51 -10.27
C LEU A 172 2.01 -0.06 -10.23
N ASN A 173 1.56 0.72 -9.25
CA ASN A 173 1.97 2.13 -9.10
C ASN A 173 3.45 2.30 -8.75
N ALA A 174 4.05 1.31 -8.06
CA ALA A 174 5.50 1.30 -7.81
C ALA A 174 6.30 0.97 -9.08
N TRP A 175 5.80 0.04 -9.91
CA TRP A 175 6.45 -0.36 -11.15
C TRP A 175 6.31 0.68 -12.26
N LEU A 176 5.13 1.29 -12.36
CA LEU A 176 4.78 2.29 -13.38
C LEU A 176 4.34 3.60 -12.69
N PRO A 177 5.27 4.33 -12.07
CA PRO A 177 4.91 5.56 -11.35
C PRO A 177 4.39 6.64 -12.31
N SER A 178 3.44 7.44 -11.85
CA SER A 178 2.85 8.54 -12.63
C SER A 178 3.85 9.64 -13.00
N SER A 179 4.86 9.84 -12.17
CA SER A 179 5.99 10.77 -12.43
C SER A 179 7.27 10.00 -12.82
N ALA A 180 8.19 10.71 -13.47
CA ALA A 180 9.50 10.11 -13.79
C ALA A 180 10.26 9.77 -12.51
N PRO A 181 10.84 8.56 -12.37
CA PRO A 181 11.67 8.21 -11.24
C PRO A 181 12.82 9.20 -11.04
N SER A 182 13.08 9.57 -9.80
CA SER A 182 14.22 10.44 -9.42
C SER A 182 15.44 9.63 -8.99
N ALA A 183 16.62 10.26 -9.00
CA ALA A 183 17.87 9.62 -8.58
C ALA A 183 17.89 9.22 -7.09
N THR A 184 16.98 9.79 -6.28
CA THR A 184 16.85 9.46 -4.85
C THR A 184 15.97 8.24 -4.60
N GLU A 185 15.22 7.78 -5.62
CA GLU A 185 14.33 6.63 -5.52
C GLU A 185 15.04 5.36 -5.97
N SER A 186 15.51 4.58 -5.01
CA SER A 186 16.04 3.25 -5.28
C SER A 186 14.91 2.22 -5.30
N PHE A 187 14.65 1.64 -6.47
CA PHE A 187 13.66 0.59 -6.64
C PHE A 187 14.37 -0.75 -6.79
N PHE A 188 14.25 -1.62 -5.80
CA PHE A 188 15.01 -2.88 -5.69
C PHE A 188 16.53 -2.71 -5.85
N GLY A 189 17.09 -1.59 -5.37
CA GLY A 189 18.50 -1.27 -5.49
C GLY A 189 18.93 -0.75 -6.87
N VAL A 190 17.99 -0.52 -7.79
CA VAL A 190 18.25 0.04 -9.13
C VAL A 190 17.89 1.51 -9.15
N ASP A 191 18.82 2.35 -9.63
CA ASP A 191 18.54 3.74 -9.96
C ASP A 191 17.81 3.80 -11.30
N ARG A 192 16.50 4.12 -11.25
CA ARG A 192 15.66 4.22 -12.44
C ARG A 192 15.76 5.57 -13.15
N SER A 193 16.43 6.57 -12.55
CA SER A 193 16.61 7.89 -13.17
C SER A 193 17.55 7.85 -14.37
N ALA A 194 18.43 6.83 -14.45
CA ALA A 194 19.37 6.66 -15.55
C ALA A 194 18.67 6.41 -16.90
N ASP A 195 17.49 5.75 -16.88
CA ASP A 195 16.62 5.59 -18.04
C ASP A 195 15.16 5.49 -17.56
N THR A 196 14.54 6.64 -17.43
CA THR A 196 13.20 6.78 -16.80
C THR A 196 12.08 6.15 -17.62
N THR A 197 12.28 5.96 -18.94
CA THR A 197 11.30 5.32 -19.82
C THR A 197 11.42 3.80 -19.80
N ARG A 198 12.63 3.29 -19.87
CA ARG A 198 12.90 1.86 -19.90
C ARG A 198 12.70 1.19 -18.54
N LEU A 199 13.06 1.90 -17.47
CA LEU A 199 13.02 1.38 -16.10
C LEU A 199 11.81 1.81 -15.29
N GLY A 200 11.04 2.79 -15.78
CA GLY A 200 9.84 3.31 -15.09
C GLY A 200 8.59 3.42 -15.98
N GLY A 201 8.66 2.89 -17.21
CA GLY A 201 7.54 2.89 -18.16
C GLY A 201 7.40 4.19 -18.96
N ILE A 202 6.76 4.08 -20.10
CA ILE A 202 6.45 5.21 -20.98
C ILE A 202 5.22 5.92 -20.42
N ARG A 203 5.33 7.22 -20.18
CA ARG A 203 4.25 8.07 -19.69
C ARG A 203 3.76 9.01 -20.78
N PHE A 204 2.46 9.11 -20.93
CA PHE A 204 1.81 10.05 -21.81
C PHE A 204 0.71 10.78 -21.03
N ASP A 205 0.86 12.08 -20.93
CA ASP A 205 -0.15 12.93 -20.29
C ASP A 205 -1.23 13.27 -21.33
N ALA A 206 -2.42 12.73 -21.11
CA ALA A 206 -3.60 12.96 -21.94
C ALA A 206 -4.65 13.82 -21.23
N SER A 207 -4.32 14.47 -20.14
CA SER A 207 -5.28 15.17 -19.26
C SER A 207 -6.10 16.27 -19.96
N SER A 208 -5.59 16.84 -21.06
CA SER A 208 -6.28 17.85 -21.87
C SER A 208 -6.84 17.34 -23.19
N LEU A 209 -6.69 16.05 -23.49
CA LEU A 209 -7.11 15.46 -24.75
C LEU A 209 -8.40 14.65 -24.60
N PRO A 210 -9.26 14.59 -25.63
CA PRO A 210 -10.32 13.59 -25.69
C PRO A 210 -9.73 12.17 -25.54
N LEU A 211 -10.51 11.23 -25.00
CA LEU A 211 -10.05 9.85 -24.74
C LEU A 211 -9.46 9.19 -26.01
N GLU A 212 -10.09 9.38 -27.15
CA GLU A 212 -9.65 8.82 -28.44
C GLU A 212 -8.26 9.36 -28.82
N GLU A 213 -8.05 10.67 -28.78
CA GLU A 213 -6.76 11.30 -29.10
C GLU A 213 -5.69 10.92 -28.08
N GLY A 214 -6.05 10.79 -26.80
CA GLY A 214 -5.17 10.34 -25.74
C GLY A 214 -4.69 8.90 -25.98
N LEU A 215 -5.56 7.99 -26.38
CA LEU A 215 -5.20 6.61 -26.73
C LEU A 215 -4.30 6.52 -27.95
N ILE A 216 -4.60 7.29 -29.02
CA ILE A 216 -3.77 7.36 -30.23
C ILE A 216 -2.37 7.91 -29.88
N GLY A 217 -2.29 8.99 -29.09
CA GLY A 217 -1.03 9.56 -28.66
C GLY A 217 -0.20 8.61 -27.78
N ALA A 218 -0.83 7.88 -26.89
CA ALA A 218 -0.17 6.84 -26.09
C ALA A 218 0.36 5.71 -26.96
N ALA A 219 -0.44 5.21 -27.92
CA ALA A 219 -0.04 4.16 -28.86
C ALA A 219 1.15 4.60 -29.73
N ALA A 220 1.16 5.82 -30.22
CA ALA A 220 2.24 6.36 -31.04
C ALA A 220 3.57 6.52 -30.27
N ARG A 221 3.53 6.60 -28.94
CA ARG A 221 4.76 6.64 -28.13
C ARG A 221 5.38 5.26 -27.86
N VAL A 222 4.58 4.20 -27.97
CA VAL A 222 5.03 2.82 -27.73
C VAL A 222 5.51 2.17 -29.02
N ALA A 223 5.07 2.66 -30.19
CA ALA A 223 5.50 2.21 -31.51
C ALA A 223 6.89 2.75 -31.88
#